data_7b822ec6294a2c1b7c04102cca52c1e4
#
_entry.id   7b822ec6294a2c1b7c04102cca52c1e4
#
_cell.length_a   1.000
_cell.length_b   1.000
_cell.length_c   1.000
_cell.angle_alpha   90.00
_cell.angle_beta   90.00
_cell.angle_gamma   90.00
#
_symmetry.space_group_name_H-M   'P 1'
#
loop_
_entity.id
_entity.type
_entity.pdbx_description
1 polymer ?
#
loop_
_entity_poly.entity_id
_entity_poly.type
_entity_poly.pdbx_seq_one_letter_code
_entity_poly.pdbx_strand_id
1 'polypeptide(L)'
;AYGSISVEPMLTLSGEDDTVLLEGPQPAKTIPGHFSLTKLATENDIQLVFGAEDERHFWIGSPLDMDTKLCLDIHQFVMRSNGVFGKSGTGKTFLTRLLLAGILQTDSAVNLVFDMQSEYGWKGYSEGGIEVKGLKQLFHSKVAVFSLDEESSKRRGLTPDYVVQIGLDEVEPDDIQLLRETLDLSEVAADAAYSLERHFGRGRW
;
A
#
# COMPACT_ATOMS: atom_id res chain seq x y z
N ALA A 1 -17.20 -4.09 -44.48
CA ALA A 1 -16.41 -4.77 -43.43
C ALA A 1 -17.27 -4.83 -42.18
N TYR A 2 -17.30 -5.99 -41.51
CA TYR A 2 -18.00 -6.17 -40.24
C TYR A 2 -16.95 -6.33 -39.15
N GLY A 3 -17.12 -5.61 -38.04
CA GLY A 3 -16.37 -5.83 -36.83
C GLY A 3 -17.30 -6.35 -35.74
N SER A 4 -16.84 -7.27 -34.89
CA SER A 4 -17.55 -7.69 -33.68
C SER A 4 -16.75 -7.27 -32.44
N ILE A 5 -17.45 -6.74 -31.45
CA ILE A 5 -16.89 -6.39 -30.13
C ILE A 5 -17.64 -7.23 -29.11
N SER A 6 -16.87 -7.92 -28.24
CA SER A 6 -17.43 -8.58 -27.07
C SER A 6 -17.35 -7.63 -25.89
N VAL A 7 -18.47 -7.35 -25.24
CA VAL A 7 -18.56 -6.43 -24.11
C VAL A 7 -19.17 -7.14 -22.92
N GLU A 8 -18.55 -7.03 -21.76
CA GLU A 8 -19.07 -7.53 -20.51
C GLU A 8 -19.54 -6.35 -19.64
N PRO A 9 -20.84 -6.26 -19.30
CA PRO A 9 -21.34 -5.21 -18.41
C PRO A 9 -20.82 -5.44 -16.99
N MET A 10 -20.09 -4.48 -16.43
CA MET A 10 -19.55 -4.59 -15.08
C MET A 10 -20.27 -3.68 -14.08
N LEU A 11 -20.56 -2.45 -14.48
CA LEU A 11 -21.18 -1.45 -13.64
C LEU A 11 -22.38 -0.82 -14.33
N THR A 12 -23.38 -0.47 -13.53
CA THR A 12 -24.51 0.36 -13.94
C THR A 12 -24.37 1.72 -13.29
N LEU A 13 -24.37 2.76 -14.10
CA LEU A 13 -24.52 4.15 -13.66
C LEU A 13 -25.98 4.50 -13.84
N SER A 14 -26.66 4.90 -12.80
CA SER A 14 -28.06 5.28 -12.91
C SER A 14 -28.18 6.66 -13.56
N GLY A 15 -29.05 6.75 -14.56
CA GLY A 15 -29.32 8.01 -15.23
C GLY A 15 -30.28 8.89 -14.42
N GLU A 16 -30.14 10.18 -14.59
CA GLU A 16 -31.06 11.32 -14.35
C GLU A 16 -31.85 11.45 -13.02
N ASP A 17 -31.94 10.42 -12.18
CA ASP A 17 -32.56 10.56 -10.85
C ASP A 17 -31.49 10.83 -9.78
N ASP A 18 -31.47 12.04 -9.23
CA ASP A 18 -30.50 12.53 -8.22
C ASP A 18 -30.35 11.63 -6.98
N THR A 19 -31.34 10.80 -6.70
CA THR A 19 -31.30 9.89 -5.53
C THR A 19 -30.34 8.73 -5.69
N VAL A 20 -30.03 8.29 -6.90
CA VAL A 20 -29.18 7.13 -7.19
C VAL A 20 -27.71 7.53 -7.36
N LEU A 21 -27.43 8.79 -7.67
CA LEU A 21 -26.07 9.34 -7.63
C LEU A 21 -25.46 9.27 -6.22
N LEU A 22 -26.29 9.23 -5.17
CA LEU A 22 -25.83 9.09 -3.78
C LEU A 22 -25.30 7.68 -3.45
N GLU A 23 -25.73 6.65 -4.21
CA GLU A 23 -25.28 5.26 -3.99
C GLU A 23 -24.03 4.89 -4.78
N GLY A 24 -23.62 5.72 -5.74
CA GLY A 24 -22.49 5.48 -6.61
C GLY A 24 -22.71 4.35 -7.64
N PRO A 25 -21.66 3.93 -8.37
CA PRO A 25 -21.74 2.86 -9.36
C PRO A 25 -22.14 1.53 -8.73
N GLN A 26 -23.12 0.85 -9.29
CA GLN A 26 -23.61 -0.45 -8.81
C GLN A 26 -23.18 -1.58 -9.77
N PRO A 27 -22.91 -2.81 -9.27
CA PRO A 27 -22.66 -3.96 -10.13
C PRO A 27 -23.80 -4.16 -11.13
N ALA A 28 -23.49 -4.38 -12.41
CA ALA A 28 -24.48 -4.64 -13.44
C ALA A 28 -25.23 -5.94 -13.13
N LYS A 29 -26.54 -5.86 -13.00
CA LYS A 29 -27.44 -7.00 -12.74
C LYS A 29 -28.24 -7.43 -13.97
N THR A 30 -28.18 -6.64 -15.04
CA THR A 30 -28.96 -6.85 -16.27
C THR A 30 -28.07 -6.74 -17.48
N ILE A 31 -28.47 -7.42 -18.55
CA ILE A 31 -27.83 -7.30 -19.86
C ILE A 31 -28.49 -6.13 -20.60
N PRO A 32 -27.71 -5.29 -21.31
CA PRO A 32 -28.27 -4.24 -22.16
C PRO A 32 -29.27 -4.79 -23.17
N GLY A 33 -30.32 -4.05 -23.45
CA GLY A 33 -31.33 -4.46 -24.41
C GLY A 33 -30.78 -4.55 -25.85
N HIS A 34 -31.49 -5.27 -26.72
CA HIS A 34 -31.14 -5.30 -28.14
C HIS A 34 -31.12 -3.88 -28.72
N PHE A 35 -30.11 -3.61 -29.55
CA PHE A 35 -29.91 -2.30 -30.19
C PHE A 35 -29.57 -1.14 -29.22
N SER A 36 -29.14 -1.45 -28.00
CA SER A 36 -28.61 -0.43 -27.10
C SER A 36 -27.38 0.27 -27.72
N LEU A 37 -27.36 1.59 -27.62
CA LEU A 37 -26.28 2.40 -28.15
C LEU A 37 -25.00 2.15 -27.39
N THR A 38 -23.92 1.83 -28.10
CA THR A 38 -22.57 1.68 -27.49
C THR A 38 -21.73 2.91 -27.83
N LYS A 39 -21.11 3.49 -26.84
CA LYS A 39 -20.19 4.64 -26.97
C LYS A 39 -18.86 4.33 -26.26
N LEU A 40 -17.81 5.00 -26.68
CA LEU A 40 -16.58 5.06 -25.88
C LEU A 40 -16.85 5.84 -24.60
N ALA A 41 -16.20 5.41 -23.49
CA ALA A 41 -16.26 6.15 -22.25
C ALA A 41 -15.67 7.55 -22.43
N THR A 42 -16.30 8.53 -21.80
CA THR A 42 -15.83 9.92 -21.76
C THR A 42 -15.09 10.17 -20.43
N GLU A 43 -14.39 11.30 -20.34
CA GLU A 43 -13.78 11.76 -19.08
C GLU A 43 -14.84 11.85 -17.96
N ASN A 44 -16.03 12.35 -18.28
CA ASN A 44 -17.11 12.45 -17.30
C ASN A 44 -17.57 11.07 -16.79
N ASP A 45 -17.59 10.06 -17.65
CA ASP A 45 -17.95 8.69 -17.25
C ASP A 45 -16.88 8.10 -16.30
N ILE A 46 -15.61 8.39 -16.55
CA ILE A 46 -14.51 7.99 -15.67
C ILE A 46 -14.62 8.71 -14.30
N GLN A 47 -14.88 10.00 -14.30
CA GLN A 47 -15.05 10.78 -13.07
C GLN A 47 -16.28 10.34 -12.26
N LEU A 48 -17.37 9.96 -12.91
CA LEU A 48 -18.56 9.41 -12.23
C LEU A 48 -18.25 8.08 -11.51
N VAL A 49 -17.35 7.27 -12.05
CA VAL A 49 -17.00 5.96 -11.47
C VAL A 49 -15.93 6.08 -10.41
N PHE A 50 -14.88 6.85 -10.67
CA PHE A 50 -13.66 6.89 -9.85
C PHE A 50 -13.49 8.19 -9.06
N GLY A 51 -14.37 9.15 -9.23
CA GLY A 51 -14.26 10.48 -8.64
C GLY A 51 -13.30 11.40 -9.42
N ALA A 52 -13.40 12.69 -9.16
CA ALA A 52 -12.42 13.68 -9.57
C ALA A 52 -11.41 13.90 -8.42
N GLU A 53 -10.22 14.44 -8.73
CA GLU A 53 -9.21 14.75 -7.71
C GLU A 53 -9.73 15.80 -6.71
N ASP A 54 -9.81 15.43 -5.43
CA ASP A 54 -10.26 16.26 -4.32
C ASP A 54 -9.54 15.86 -3.01
N GLU A 55 -10.07 16.25 -1.86
CA GLU A 55 -9.52 15.92 -0.53
C GLU A 55 -9.56 14.41 -0.20
N ARG A 56 -10.40 13.63 -0.89
CA ARG A 56 -10.57 12.18 -0.68
C ARG A 56 -10.00 11.35 -1.81
N HIS A 57 -10.04 11.90 -3.04
CA HIS A 57 -9.68 11.20 -4.25
C HIS A 57 -8.29 11.63 -4.72
N PHE A 58 -7.38 10.69 -4.73
CA PHE A 58 -5.99 10.89 -5.12
C PHE A 58 -5.73 10.33 -6.51
N TRP A 59 -5.12 11.13 -7.38
CA TRP A 59 -4.75 10.73 -8.71
C TRP A 59 -3.64 9.67 -8.71
N ILE A 60 -3.94 8.47 -9.25
CA ILE A 60 -3.00 7.33 -9.29
C ILE A 60 -2.46 7.04 -10.69
N GLY A 61 -3.00 7.65 -11.74
CA GLY A 61 -2.59 7.43 -13.11
C GLY A 61 -3.66 7.79 -14.13
N SER A 62 -3.50 7.32 -15.35
CA SER A 62 -4.46 7.49 -16.43
C SER A 62 -4.71 6.15 -17.13
N PRO A 63 -5.91 5.91 -17.68
CA PRO A 63 -6.16 4.76 -18.56
C PRO A 63 -5.19 4.78 -19.76
N LEU A 64 -4.89 3.60 -20.32
CA LEU A 64 -3.90 3.50 -21.42
C LEU A 64 -4.35 4.17 -22.73
N ASP A 65 -5.64 4.34 -22.90
CA ASP A 65 -6.30 4.81 -24.11
C ASP A 65 -6.97 6.19 -23.95
N MET A 66 -6.78 6.83 -22.80
CA MET A 66 -7.38 8.13 -22.49
C MET A 66 -6.45 9.00 -21.68
N ASP A 67 -6.43 10.30 -21.98
CA ASP A 67 -5.68 11.33 -21.24
C ASP A 67 -6.49 11.90 -20.07
N THR A 68 -7.17 11.02 -19.33
CA THR A 68 -7.98 11.44 -18.19
C THR A 68 -7.38 10.96 -16.87
N LYS A 69 -7.62 11.70 -15.80
CA LYS A 69 -7.12 11.31 -14.46
C LYS A 69 -7.97 10.16 -13.91
N LEU A 70 -7.31 9.08 -13.52
CA LEU A 70 -7.91 8.02 -12.72
C LEU A 70 -7.60 8.28 -11.25
N CYS A 71 -8.63 8.55 -10.46
CA CYS A 71 -8.52 8.82 -9.05
C CYS A 71 -8.97 7.62 -8.20
N LEU A 72 -8.43 7.52 -7.00
CA LEU A 72 -8.79 6.50 -6.03
C LEU A 72 -9.29 7.18 -4.76
N ASP A 73 -10.46 6.78 -4.26
CA ASP A 73 -10.94 7.18 -2.93
C ASP A 73 -10.05 6.53 -1.86
N ILE A 74 -9.10 7.31 -1.33
CA ILE A 74 -8.11 6.83 -0.37
C ILE A 74 -8.77 6.45 0.96
N HIS A 75 -9.82 7.14 1.39
CA HIS A 75 -10.55 6.79 2.60
C HIS A 75 -11.18 5.39 2.49
N GLN A 76 -11.80 5.08 1.37
CA GLN A 76 -12.35 3.75 1.11
C GLN A 76 -11.24 2.70 0.98
N PHE A 77 -10.13 3.06 0.37
CA PHE A 77 -8.98 2.19 0.19
C PHE A 77 -8.41 1.71 1.52
N VAL A 78 -8.18 2.63 2.48
CA VAL A 78 -7.58 2.28 3.78
C VAL A 78 -8.52 1.53 4.73
N MET A 79 -9.81 1.52 4.45
CA MET A 79 -10.79 0.77 5.26
C MET A 79 -10.74 -0.75 5.04
N ARG A 80 -10.00 -1.22 4.04
CA ARG A 80 -9.94 -2.63 3.66
C ARG A 80 -8.51 -3.11 3.53
N SER A 81 -8.30 -4.43 3.68
CA SER A 81 -7.03 -5.05 3.35
C SER A 81 -6.83 -5.05 1.84
N ASN A 82 -5.69 -4.55 1.42
CA ASN A 82 -5.34 -4.43 0.00
C ASN A 82 -4.03 -5.15 -0.28
N GLY A 83 -3.84 -5.62 -1.51
CA GLY A 83 -2.63 -6.27 -1.94
C GLY A 83 -2.16 -5.77 -3.30
N VAL A 84 -0.85 -5.53 -3.43
CA VAL A 84 -0.20 -5.18 -4.70
C VAL A 84 0.63 -6.37 -5.16
N PHE A 85 0.18 -7.01 -6.23
CA PHE A 85 0.79 -8.22 -6.76
C PHE A 85 1.33 -7.99 -8.17
N GLY A 86 2.41 -8.67 -8.51
CA GLY A 86 3.02 -8.60 -9.84
C GLY A 86 4.41 -9.21 -9.87
N LYS A 87 4.94 -9.47 -11.05
CA LYS A 87 6.31 -9.93 -11.25
C LYS A 87 7.33 -8.85 -10.85
N SER A 88 8.59 -9.22 -10.67
CA SER A 88 9.67 -8.24 -10.51
C SER A 88 9.71 -7.28 -11.70
N GLY A 89 10.00 -6.01 -11.47
CA GLY A 89 10.08 -4.99 -12.51
C GLY A 89 8.75 -4.43 -13.01
N THR A 90 7.58 -4.90 -12.50
CA THR A 90 6.26 -4.43 -12.97
C THR A 90 5.77 -3.14 -12.30
N GLY A 91 6.58 -2.49 -11.47
CA GLY A 91 6.24 -1.23 -10.83
C GLY A 91 5.50 -1.35 -9.48
N LYS A 92 5.49 -2.54 -8.83
CA LYS A 92 4.83 -2.72 -7.51
C LYS A 92 5.27 -1.68 -6.48
N THR A 93 6.58 -1.53 -6.30
CA THR A 93 7.16 -0.58 -5.34
C THR A 93 6.76 0.86 -5.67
N PHE A 94 6.72 1.21 -6.96
CA PHE A 94 6.27 2.54 -7.40
C PHE A 94 4.80 2.78 -7.07
N LEU A 95 3.92 1.83 -7.40
CA LEU A 95 2.50 1.91 -7.05
C LEU A 95 2.28 2.00 -5.54
N THR A 96 2.99 1.19 -4.76
CA THR A 96 2.90 1.25 -3.29
C THR A 96 3.35 2.60 -2.74
N ARG A 97 4.45 3.17 -3.25
CA ARG A 97 4.87 4.54 -2.88
C ARG A 97 3.82 5.59 -3.22
N LEU A 98 3.19 5.46 -4.39
CA LEU A 98 2.14 6.37 -4.83
C LEU A 98 0.92 6.31 -3.91
N LEU A 99 0.50 5.09 -3.53
CA LEU A 99 -0.60 4.88 -2.58
C LEU A 99 -0.26 5.45 -1.19
N LEU A 100 0.95 5.20 -0.68
CA LEU A 100 1.40 5.78 0.59
C LEU A 100 1.46 7.32 0.53
N ALA A 101 1.90 7.88 -0.60
CA ALA A 101 1.89 9.33 -0.81
C ALA A 101 0.45 9.88 -0.79
N GLY A 102 -0.50 9.17 -1.42
CA GLY A 102 -1.91 9.51 -1.38
C GLY A 102 -2.47 9.52 0.04
N ILE A 103 -2.17 8.50 0.84
CA ILE A 103 -2.61 8.41 2.25
C ILE A 103 -2.03 9.57 3.08
N LEU A 104 -0.74 9.91 2.87
CA LEU A 104 -0.09 11.03 3.56
C LEU A 104 -0.63 12.39 3.11
N GLN A 105 -1.02 12.54 1.85
CA GLN A 105 -1.57 13.78 1.32
C GLN A 105 -3.00 14.03 1.82
N THR A 106 -3.83 12.99 1.84
CA THR A 106 -5.24 13.07 2.26
C THR A 106 -5.44 12.94 3.77
N ASP A 107 -4.36 12.70 4.54
CA ASP A 107 -4.41 12.43 6.00
C ASP A 107 -5.43 11.31 6.37
N SER A 108 -5.61 10.33 5.49
CA SER A 108 -6.65 9.30 5.64
C SER A 108 -6.33 8.25 6.70
N ALA A 109 -5.05 8.00 6.98
CA ALA A 109 -4.61 7.03 7.98
C ALA A 109 -3.17 7.26 8.43
N VAL A 110 -2.83 6.73 9.60
CA VAL A 110 -1.45 6.58 10.06
C VAL A 110 -0.92 5.23 9.56
N ASN A 111 0.27 5.24 8.97
CA ASN A 111 0.88 4.05 8.40
C ASN A 111 2.10 3.62 9.21
N LEU A 112 2.19 2.33 9.53
CA LEU A 112 3.41 1.68 9.94
C LEU A 112 3.90 0.80 8.79
N VAL A 113 5.12 1.07 8.29
CA VAL A 113 5.66 0.37 7.12
C VAL A 113 6.92 -0.39 7.53
N PHE A 114 6.92 -1.70 7.32
CA PHE A 114 8.09 -2.55 7.48
C PHE A 114 8.88 -2.57 6.17
N ASP A 115 9.85 -1.66 6.07
CA ASP A 115 10.63 -1.40 4.85
C ASP A 115 11.95 -2.16 4.85
N MET A 116 11.91 -3.46 4.65
CA MET A 116 13.07 -4.35 4.73
C MET A 116 14.18 -4.02 3.72
N GLN A 117 13.83 -3.40 2.60
CA GLN A 117 14.79 -3.07 1.52
C GLN A 117 15.12 -1.58 1.44
N SER A 118 14.56 -0.77 2.34
CA SER A 118 14.71 0.70 2.36
C SER A 118 14.23 1.36 1.04
N GLU A 119 13.11 0.88 0.53
CA GLU A 119 12.55 1.34 -0.75
C GLU A 119 11.57 2.50 -0.58
N TYR A 120 10.97 2.72 0.59
CA TYR A 120 9.89 3.69 0.78
C TYR A 120 10.33 4.98 1.48
N GLY A 121 11.08 4.84 2.57
CA GLY A 121 11.45 5.98 3.42
C GLY A 121 12.39 6.95 2.73
N TRP A 122 13.41 6.45 2.07
CA TRP A 122 14.48 7.23 1.47
C TRP A 122 14.47 7.21 -0.06
N LYS A 123 15.29 8.10 -0.63
CA LYS A 123 15.52 8.11 -2.08
C LYS A 123 16.07 6.78 -2.56
N GLY A 124 15.66 6.41 -3.74
CA GLY A 124 16.16 5.23 -4.45
C GLY A 124 16.41 5.55 -5.92
N TYR A 125 16.74 4.52 -6.67
CA TYR A 125 16.90 4.62 -8.13
C TYR A 125 15.90 3.70 -8.81
N SER A 126 15.27 4.19 -9.87
CA SER A 126 14.46 3.36 -10.76
C SER A 126 15.38 2.40 -11.55
N GLU A 127 14.80 1.38 -12.18
CA GLU A 127 15.54 0.48 -13.09
C GLU A 127 16.26 1.23 -14.21
N GLY A 128 15.76 2.41 -14.63
CA GLY A 128 16.41 3.31 -15.59
C GLY A 128 17.49 4.23 -15.00
N GLY A 129 17.88 4.05 -13.72
CA GLY A 129 18.90 4.87 -13.05
C GLY A 129 18.43 6.27 -12.65
N ILE A 130 17.16 6.59 -12.77
CA ILE A 130 16.60 7.88 -12.37
C ILE A 130 16.41 7.90 -10.85
N GLU A 131 16.92 8.95 -10.19
CA GLU A 131 16.71 9.15 -8.76
C GLU A 131 15.23 9.41 -8.46
N VAL A 132 14.66 8.62 -7.56
CA VAL A 132 13.29 8.75 -7.08
C VAL A 132 13.31 9.16 -5.62
N LYS A 133 12.63 10.25 -5.27
CA LYS A 133 12.52 10.73 -3.89
C LYS A 133 11.76 9.72 -3.03
N GLY A 134 12.22 9.53 -1.80
CA GLY A 134 11.50 8.77 -0.80
C GLY A 134 10.41 9.59 -0.09
N LEU A 135 9.53 8.90 0.64
CA LEU A 135 8.42 9.54 1.36
C LEU A 135 8.92 10.57 2.39
N LYS A 136 10.05 10.30 3.06
CA LYS A 136 10.65 11.25 4.01
C LYS A 136 11.05 12.57 3.33
N GLN A 137 11.53 12.51 2.10
CA GLN A 137 11.93 13.69 1.35
C GLN A 137 10.75 14.49 0.80
N LEU A 138 9.62 13.81 0.53
CA LEU A 138 8.40 14.44 0.05
C LEU A 138 7.54 15.02 1.18
N PHE A 139 7.52 14.35 2.35
CA PHE A 139 6.61 14.64 3.46
C PHE A 139 7.37 14.75 4.79
N HIS A 140 8.39 15.59 4.87
CA HIS A 140 9.33 15.70 6.00
C HIS A 140 8.72 15.58 7.40
N SER A 141 7.66 16.33 7.68
CA SER A 141 7.02 16.38 8.99
C SER A 141 6.06 15.23 9.27
N LYS A 142 5.61 14.53 8.23
CA LYS A 142 4.62 13.44 8.33
C LYS A 142 5.26 12.06 8.34
N VAL A 143 6.57 11.95 8.09
CA VAL A 143 7.27 10.67 7.98
C VAL A 143 8.43 10.62 8.96
N ALA A 144 8.44 9.59 9.80
CA ALA A 144 9.57 9.24 10.66
C ALA A 144 10.17 7.91 10.20
N VAL A 145 11.49 7.83 10.13
CA VAL A 145 12.21 6.63 9.75
C VAL A 145 12.92 6.07 10.97
N PHE A 146 12.57 4.85 11.32
CA PHE A 146 13.19 4.07 12.39
C PHE A 146 14.18 3.08 11.79
N SER A 147 15.30 2.85 12.47
CA SER A 147 16.29 1.84 12.08
C SER A 147 16.64 0.98 13.28
N LEU A 148 16.83 -0.32 13.05
CA LEU A 148 17.40 -1.26 14.01
C LEU A 148 18.94 -1.29 13.96
N ASP A 149 19.54 -0.77 12.86
CA ASP A 149 20.98 -0.75 12.63
C ASP A 149 21.42 0.62 12.09
N GLU A 150 21.92 1.44 13.00
CA GLU A 150 22.41 2.78 12.67
C GLU A 150 23.63 2.75 11.76
N GLU A 151 24.54 1.80 11.95
CA GLU A 151 25.77 1.70 11.16
C GLU A 151 25.47 1.29 9.73
N SER A 152 24.57 0.33 9.53
CA SER A 152 24.11 -0.05 8.20
C SER A 152 23.40 1.09 7.50
N SER A 153 22.60 1.86 8.22
CA SER A 153 21.94 3.06 7.67
C SER A 153 22.97 4.10 7.23
N LYS A 154 23.95 4.42 8.08
CA LYS A 154 25.03 5.37 7.75
C LYS A 154 25.87 4.93 6.55
N ARG A 155 26.19 3.63 6.45
CA ARG A 155 26.93 3.08 5.29
C ARG A 155 26.17 3.26 3.97
N ARG A 156 24.85 3.26 4.02
CA ARG A 156 23.97 3.54 2.87
C ARG A 156 23.70 5.02 2.64
N GLY A 157 24.33 5.91 3.43
CA GLY A 157 24.11 7.36 3.34
C GLY A 157 22.73 7.81 3.84
N LEU A 158 22.14 7.03 4.75
CA LEU A 158 20.82 7.29 5.31
C LEU A 158 20.99 7.75 6.78
N THR A 159 20.19 8.73 7.18
CA THR A 159 20.14 9.18 8.56
C THR A 159 18.74 8.89 9.11
N PRO A 160 18.56 7.83 9.92
CA PRO A 160 17.26 7.56 10.53
C PRO A 160 16.90 8.66 11.54
N ASP A 161 15.60 8.90 11.74
CA ASP A 161 15.14 9.84 12.77
C ASP A 161 15.29 9.23 14.15
N TYR A 162 15.14 7.90 14.25
CA TYR A 162 15.25 7.16 15.50
C TYR A 162 15.96 5.83 15.29
N VAL A 163 16.79 5.45 16.25
CA VAL A 163 17.37 4.11 16.33
C VAL A 163 16.59 3.34 17.39
N VAL A 164 15.97 2.24 16.96
CA VAL A 164 15.23 1.35 17.86
C VAL A 164 16.22 0.45 18.54
N GLN A 165 16.20 0.44 19.88
CA GLN A 165 16.98 -0.46 20.71
C GLN A 165 16.01 -1.40 21.44
N ILE A 166 16.23 -2.70 21.29
CA ILE A 166 15.48 -3.72 22.00
C ILE A 166 16.37 -4.18 23.18
N GLY A 167 15.90 -3.95 24.39
CA GLY A 167 16.58 -4.42 25.59
C GLY A 167 16.53 -5.94 25.68
N LEU A 168 17.61 -6.57 26.15
CA LEU A 168 17.60 -8.02 26.37
C LEU A 168 16.55 -8.44 27.41
N ASP A 169 16.22 -7.53 28.31
CA ASP A 169 15.18 -7.70 29.33
C ASP A 169 13.74 -7.61 28.77
N GLU A 170 13.59 -7.15 27.54
CA GLU A 170 12.31 -7.11 26.82
C GLU A 170 12.06 -8.38 26.00
N VAL A 171 13.08 -9.22 25.81
CA VAL A 171 12.96 -10.49 25.06
C VAL A 171 12.20 -11.52 25.93
N GLU A 172 11.15 -12.10 25.38
CA GLU A 172 10.33 -13.13 26.03
C GLU A 172 10.62 -14.53 25.44
N PRO A 173 10.35 -15.62 26.19
CA PRO A 173 10.50 -16.98 25.65
C PRO A 173 9.73 -17.22 24.35
N ASP A 174 8.56 -16.59 24.18
CA ASP A 174 7.76 -16.67 22.97
C ASP A 174 8.51 -16.09 21.75
N ASP A 175 9.31 -15.02 21.94
CA ASP A 175 10.14 -14.45 20.87
C ASP A 175 11.22 -15.43 20.44
N ILE A 176 11.87 -16.12 21.41
CA ILE A 176 12.87 -17.16 21.14
C ILE A 176 12.23 -18.31 20.37
N GLN A 177 11.03 -18.74 20.78
CA GLN A 177 10.29 -19.81 20.08
C GLN A 177 9.91 -19.41 18.66
N LEU A 178 9.47 -18.16 18.46
CA LEU A 178 9.12 -17.62 17.15
C LEU A 178 10.35 -17.55 16.21
N LEU A 179 11.50 -17.16 16.76
CA LEU A 179 12.74 -17.00 16.01
C LEU A 179 13.59 -18.29 15.97
N ARG A 180 13.11 -19.40 16.51
CA ARG A 180 13.85 -20.64 16.65
C ARG A 180 14.55 -21.10 15.36
N GLU A 181 13.82 -21.11 14.25
CA GLU A 181 14.38 -21.53 12.96
C GLU A 181 15.42 -20.52 12.43
N THR A 182 15.17 -19.23 12.62
CA THR A 182 16.08 -18.16 12.19
C THR A 182 17.38 -18.17 13.00
N LEU A 183 17.30 -18.51 14.28
CA LEU A 183 18.45 -18.58 15.20
C LEU A 183 19.12 -19.98 15.21
N ASP A 184 18.63 -20.93 14.39
CA ASP A 184 19.12 -22.32 14.33
C ASP A 184 19.13 -23.01 15.72
N LEU A 185 18.10 -22.77 16.51
CA LEU A 185 17.98 -23.34 17.85
C LEU A 185 17.24 -24.68 17.81
N SER A 186 17.72 -25.64 18.60
CA SER A 186 16.99 -26.88 18.84
C SER A 186 15.70 -26.62 19.65
N GLU A 187 14.70 -27.49 19.51
CA GLU A 187 13.45 -27.39 20.27
C GLU A 187 13.71 -27.37 21.80
N VAL A 188 14.63 -28.20 22.26
CA VAL A 188 15.04 -28.25 23.68
C VAL A 188 15.66 -26.92 24.14
N ALA A 189 16.45 -26.28 23.29
CA ALA A 189 17.05 -24.99 23.62
C ALA A 189 16.01 -23.86 23.70
N ALA A 190 15.05 -23.84 22.80
CA ALA A 190 13.95 -22.88 22.83
C ALA A 190 13.04 -23.10 24.04
N ASP A 191 12.72 -24.36 24.38
CA ASP A 191 11.92 -24.69 25.57
C ASP A 191 12.64 -24.38 26.88
N ALA A 192 13.97 -24.40 26.88
CA ALA A 192 14.77 -24.02 28.06
C ALA A 192 14.54 -22.55 28.44
N ALA A 193 14.21 -21.67 27.49
CA ALA A 193 13.91 -20.26 27.76
C ALA A 193 12.75 -20.09 28.75
N TYR A 194 11.67 -20.85 28.59
CA TYR A 194 10.55 -20.86 29.55
C TYR A 194 10.96 -21.33 30.96
N SER A 195 11.87 -22.29 31.02
CA SER A 195 12.38 -22.78 32.30
C SER A 195 13.27 -21.75 33.01
N LEU A 196 14.06 -21.03 32.24
CA LEU A 196 14.90 -19.92 32.74
C LEU A 196 14.02 -18.78 33.25
N GLU A 197 13.03 -18.33 32.47
CA GLU A 197 12.10 -17.29 32.90
C GLU A 197 11.35 -17.67 34.18
N ARG A 198 10.89 -18.94 34.29
CA ARG A 198 10.21 -19.42 35.48
C ARG A 198 11.13 -19.41 36.72
N HIS A 199 12.42 -19.67 36.53
CA HIS A 199 13.37 -19.74 37.62
C HIS A 199 13.89 -18.34 38.03
N PHE A 200 14.20 -17.48 37.09
CA PHE A 200 14.83 -16.17 37.34
C PHE A 200 13.85 -15.01 37.35
N GLY A 201 12.65 -15.21 36.83
CA GLY A 201 11.63 -14.17 36.61
C GLY A 201 11.75 -13.46 35.28
N ARG A 202 10.66 -12.84 34.88
CA ARG A 202 10.53 -12.10 33.61
C ARG A 202 11.58 -10.99 33.51
N GLY A 203 12.25 -10.88 32.36
CA GLY A 203 13.29 -9.88 32.12
C GLY A 203 14.60 -10.06 32.91
N ARG A 204 14.85 -11.24 33.52
CA ARG A 204 16.04 -11.54 34.34
C ARG A 204 16.73 -12.84 33.97
N TRP A 205 16.39 -13.43 32.84
CA TRP A 205 16.94 -14.73 32.39
C TRP A 205 17.86 -14.57 31.18
#